data_cf4199972f4e8b3754eee9b942d977cd
#
_entry.id   cf4199972f4e8b3754eee9b942d977cd
#
_cell.length_a   1.000
_cell.length_b   1.000
_cell.length_c   1.000
_cell.angle_alpha   90.00
_cell.angle_beta   90.00
_cell.angle_gamma   90.00
#
_symmetry.space_group_name_H-M   'P 1'
#
loop_
_entity.id
_entity.type
_entity.pdbx_description
1 polymer ?
#
loop_
_entity_poly.entity_id
_entity_poly.type
_entity_poly.pdbx_seq_one_letter_code
_entity_poly.pdbx_strand_id
1 'polypeptide(L)'
;MIPLSLETIVQVTDGKLSHMAQSQANQLTIKSISTDSRNIDEYCLFIALAGERFDAHDFIADVKEKGAVAVLVNREIDIDCPQIIVKDTRLAMGAIATHIRSLSNAKIVALTGSSGKTSVKEMTASILRHCGETLYTYGNLNNDIGVPLTLFRLTPEHRFAVIELGANHIGEIAYTVDMVKPDSALVNNLFSAHIEGFGSLEGIAQAKGEIFTHLKEQGTAIINLDSNDLPLWQHHLNARQTQWSFSLSAQSNAHFYPTDIVVKQFATNFTLHTPEGCVEVTLPLPGRHNIANALAASALALSAGATLDTIRLGLSTLKAVPGRLYPVALTTGKMVLDDTYNANDGSMIAGLQVLSQLPGYKIFVAGDMAELGKDSEKCHRDVGRFAHNAGIDCVFTVGEHSHFISDENQGGQHFTFKADLLAQLIPLLQQHDVVSVLVKGSRSSAMEDIVNALKECFEC
;
A
#
# COMPACT_ATOMS: atom_id res chain seq x y z
N MET A 1 -14.27 10.33 13.69
CA MET A 1 -14.87 10.64 12.37
C MET A 1 -15.64 11.97 12.42
N ILE A 2 -16.05 12.52 11.26
CA ILE A 2 -17.06 13.59 11.21
C ILE A 2 -18.39 13.00 11.72
N PRO A 3 -19.01 13.54 12.79
CA PRO A 3 -20.24 12.97 13.35
C PRO A 3 -21.42 13.09 12.38
N LEU A 4 -22.28 12.07 12.33
CA LEU A 4 -23.49 12.03 11.51
C LEU A 4 -24.71 11.69 12.38
N SER A 5 -25.89 12.23 12.06
CA SER A 5 -27.13 11.70 12.63
C SER A 5 -27.47 10.33 12.01
N LEU A 6 -28.12 9.46 12.76
CA LEU A 6 -28.61 8.18 12.24
C LEU A 6 -29.56 8.39 11.07
N GLU A 7 -30.37 9.46 11.09
CA GLU A 7 -31.26 9.84 9.99
C GLU A 7 -30.49 10.12 8.70
N THR A 8 -29.37 10.87 8.78
CA THR A 8 -28.49 11.10 7.62
C THR A 8 -27.99 9.79 7.05
N ILE A 9 -27.58 8.84 7.90
CA ILE A 9 -27.08 7.53 7.44
C ILE A 9 -28.20 6.73 6.75
N VAL A 10 -29.43 6.74 7.30
CA VAL A 10 -30.60 6.13 6.65
C VAL A 10 -30.81 6.71 5.25
N GLN A 11 -30.76 8.05 5.12
CA GLN A 11 -30.96 8.74 3.83
C GLN A 11 -29.89 8.39 2.80
N VAL A 12 -28.59 8.45 3.18
CA VAL A 12 -27.49 8.22 2.22
C VAL A 12 -27.34 6.76 1.81
N THR A 13 -27.90 5.83 2.61
CA THR A 13 -27.87 4.40 2.32
C THR A 13 -29.14 3.89 1.65
N ASP A 14 -30.16 4.75 1.48
CA ASP A 14 -31.53 4.36 1.07
C ASP A 14 -32.05 3.19 1.93
N GLY A 15 -31.71 3.22 3.22
CA GLY A 15 -32.00 2.16 4.18
C GLY A 15 -33.36 2.34 4.85
N LYS A 16 -33.94 1.22 5.31
CA LYS A 16 -35.16 1.22 6.13
C LYS A 16 -34.79 1.20 7.61
N LEU A 17 -35.24 2.19 8.38
CA LEU A 17 -35.08 2.20 9.83
C LEU A 17 -36.07 1.24 10.51
N SER A 18 -35.58 0.43 11.47
CA SER A 18 -36.35 -0.45 12.32
C SER A 18 -35.95 -0.29 13.78
N HIS A 19 -36.81 -0.62 14.72
CA HIS A 19 -36.63 -0.53 16.18
C HIS A 19 -36.35 0.88 16.71
N MET A 20 -36.68 1.93 15.95
CA MET A 20 -36.63 3.34 16.36
C MET A 20 -37.58 4.19 15.55
N ALA A 21 -38.18 5.19 16.17
CA ALA A 21 -39.01 6.19 15.44
C ALA A 21 -38.09 7.13 14.63
N GLN A 22 -38.55 7.51 13.43
CA GLN A 22 -37.79 8.44 12.55
C GLN A 22 -37.45 9.77 13.25
N SER A 23 -38.32 10.30 14.09
CA SER A 23 -38.08 11.54 14.84
C SER A 23 -36.93 11.43 15.86
N GLN A 24 -36.63 10.25 16.33
CA GLN A 24 -35.54 9.98 17.27
C GLN A 24 -34.19 9.77 16.54
N ALA A 25 -34.22 9.29 15.29
CA ALA A 25 -33.01 9.04 14.50
C ALA A 25 -32.23 10.34 14.23
N ASN A 26 -32.88 11.48 14.13
CA ASN A 26 -32.22 12.78 13.98
C ASN A 26 -31.43 13.20 15.25
N GLN A 27 -31.83 12.72 16.42
CA GLN A 27 -31.18 13.05 17.70
C GLN A 27 -30.03 12.08 18.04
N LEU A 28 -30.03 10.88 17.45
CA LEU A 28 -28.96 9.90 17.66
C LEU A 28 -27.76 10.23 16.77
N THR A 29 -26.68 10.67 17.39
CA THR A 29 -25.42 10.99 16.71
C THR A 29 -24.49 9.79 16.71
N ILE A 30 -24.01 9.39 15.54
CA ILE A 30 -22.98 8.38 15.33
C ILE A 30 -21.62 9.08 15.28
N LYS A 31 -20.68 8.63 16.11
CA LYS A 31 -19.32 9.20 16.22
C LYS A 31 -18.23 8.23 15.78
N SER A 32 -18.56 6.95 15.66
CA SER A 32 -17.65 5.92 15.16
C SER A 32 -18.41 4.88 14.32
N ILE A 33 -17.70 4.22 13.42
CA ILE A 33 -18.23 3.12 12.60
C ILE A 33 -17.24 1.97 12.67
N SER A 34 -17.73 0.76 12.97
CA SER A 34 -16.90 -0.44 13.04
C SER A 34 -17.52 -1.58 12.23
N THR A 35 -16.66 -2.41 11.66
CA THR A 35 -16.99 -3.73 11.08
C THR A 35 -16.39 -4.88 11.91
N ASP A 36 -15.64 -4.55 12.96
CA ASP A 36 -15.00 -5.51 13.87
C ASP A 36 -15.75 -5.56 15.20
N SER A 37 -16.42 -6.69 15.47
CA SER A 37 -17.19 -6.90 16.70
C SER A 37 -16.36 -6.91 17.99
N ARG A 38 -15.03 -6.98 17.89
CA ARG A 38 -14.11 -6.93 19.02
C ARG A 38 -13.81 -5.49 19.46
N ASN A 39 -13.97 -4.53 18.56
CA ASN A 39 -13.60 -3.13 18.74
C ASN A 39 -14.83 -2.23 18.49
N ILE A 40 -15.57 -1.93 19.55
CA ILE A 40 -16.78 -1.10 19.56
C ILE A 40 -16.51 0.12 20.44
N ASP A 41 -16.43 1.29 19.83
CA ASP A 41 -16.26 2.56 20.52
C ASP A 41 -17.63 3.15 20.94
N GLU A 42 -17.59 4.22 21.72
CA GLU A 42 -18.80 4.96 22.09
C GLU A 42 -19.53 5.55 20.85
N TYR A 43 -20.85 5.53 20.86
CA TYR A 43 -21.71 6.00 19.75
C TYR A 43 -21.39 5.33 18.42
N CYS A 44 -21.05 4.04 18.46
CA CYS A 44 -20.69 3.24 17.30
C CYS A 44 -21.93 2.79 16.53
N LEU A 45 -21.87 2.95 15.20
CA LEU A 45 -22.67 2.17 14.25
C LEU A 45 -21.86 0.92 13.85
N PHE A 46 -22.37 -0.25 14.14
CA PHE A 46 -21.76 -1.49 13.66
C PHE A 46 -22.32 -1.87 12.29
N ILE A 47 -21.47 -2.12 11.31
CA ILE A 47 -21.84 -2.59 9.97
C ILE A 47 -21.60 -4.09 9.88
N ALA A 48 -22.69 -4.86 9.73
CA ALA A 48 -22.62 -6.31 9.61
C ALA A 48 -22.27 -6.71 8.16
N LEU A 49 -21.00 -7.00 7.90
CA LEU A 49 -20.56 -7.53 6.61
C LEU A 49 -20.72 -9.05 6.58
N ALA A 50 -21.19 -9.57 5.45
CA ALA A 50 -21.26 -11.01 5.18
C ALA A 50 -20.24 -11.37 4.08
N GLY A 51 -19.45 -12.40 4.30
CA GLY A 51 -18.52 -12.97 3.35
C GLY A 51 -18.78 -14.48 3.19
N GLU A 52 -18.01 -15.15 2.34
CA GLU A 52 -18.19 -16.58 2.04
C GLU A 52 -18.05 -17.51 3.26
N ARG A 53 -17.23 -17.13 4.24
CA ARG A 53 -16.89 -17.97 5.41
C ARG A 53 -17.32 -17.37 6.74
N PHE A 54 -17.90 -16.18 6.74
CA PHE A 54 -18.15 -15.39 7.93
C PHE A 54 -19.37 -14.48 7.72
N ASP A 55 -20.28 -14.44 8.68
CA ASP A 55 -21.41 -13.52 8.70
C ASP A 55 -21.41 -12.69 9.99
N ALA A 56 -21.13 -11.39 9.88
CA ALA A 56 -21.07 -10.50 11.04
C ALA A 56 -22.44 -10.27 11.70
N HIS A 57 -23.55 -10.65 11.07
CA HIS A 57 -24.87 -10.62 11.70
C HIS A 57 -24.97 -11.52 12.93
N ASP A 58 -24.17 -12.56 13.00
CA ASP A 58 -24.15 -13.48 14.16
C ASP A 58 -23.62 -12.82 15.44
N PHE A 59 -22.93 -11.68 15.32
CA PHE A 59 -22.30 -10.95 16.44
C PHE A 59 -23.10 -9.72 16.90
N ILE A 60 -24.29 -9.48 16.36
CA ILE A 60 -25.08 -8.28 16.68
C ILE A 60 -25.45 -8.19 18.15
N ALA A 61 -25.77 -9.31 18.79
CA ALA A 61 -26.02 -9.34 20.24
C ALA A 61 -24.79 -8.88 21.05
N ASP A 62 -23.61 -9.41 20.70
CA ASP A 62 -22.35 -9.07 21.37
C ASP A 62 -21.98 -7.60 21.18
N VAL A 63 -22.14 -7.04 19.98
CA VAL A 63 -21.80 -5.63 19.72
C VAL A 63 -22.75 -4.68 20.41
N LYS A 64 -24.02 -5.05 20.55
CA LYS A 64 -24.99 -4.29 21.36
C LYS A 64 -24.58 -4.25 22.83
N GLU A 65 -24.21 -5.41 23.40
CA GLU A 65 -23.72 -5.49 24.79
C GLU A 65 -22.45 -4.65 25.01
N LYS A 66 -21.60 -4.55 23.98
CA LYS A 66 -20.39 -3.70 24.01
C LYS A 66 -20.65 -2.21 23.82
N GLY A 67 -21.90 -1.81 23.55
CA GLY A 67 -22.31 -0.41 23.47
C GLY A 67 -22.51 0.15 22.07
N ALA A 68 -22.65 -0.67 21.04
CA ALA A 68 -23.11 -0.20 19.72
C ALA A 68 -24.52 0.41 19.87
N VAL A 69 -24.68 1.64 19.36
CA VAL A 69 -25.95 2.39 19.48
C VAL A 69 -26.91 2.14 18.32
N ALA A 70 -26.39 1.60 17.21
CA ALA A 70 -27.17 1.19 16.05
C ALA A 70 -26.39 0.14 15.25
N VAL A 71 -27.09 -0.61 14.40
CA VAL A 71 -26.50 -1.58 13.47
C VAL A 71 -27.00 -1.35 12.05
N LEU A 72 -26.14 -1.60 11.06
CA LEU A 72 -26.46 -1.60 9.64
C LEU A 72 -26.41 -3.04 9.15
N VAL A 73 -27.52 -3.55 8.64
CA VAL A 73 -27.76 -4.97 8.36
C VAL A 73 -28.42 -5.17 6.99
N ASN A 74 -28.32 -6.36 6.40
CA ASN A 74 -29.01 -6.70 5.15
C ASN A 74 -30.36 -7.43 5.38
N ARG A 75 -30.69 -7.77 6.62
CA ARG A 75 -31.95 -8.39 7.06
C ARG A 75 -32.29 -7.95 8.48
N GLU A 76 -33.55 -7.90 8.79
CA GLU A 76 -34.01 -7.58 10.14
C GLU A 76 -33.59 -8.68 11.13
N ILE A 77 -33.06 -8.27 12.26
CA ILE A 77 -32.61 -9.15 13.36
C ILE A 77 -33.54 -8.90 14.55
N ASP A 78 -33.98 -9.97 15.21
CA ASP A 78 -34.87 -9.88 16.40
C ASP A 78 -34.02 -9.48 17.63
N ILE A 79 -33.72 -8.20 17.72
CA ILE A 79 -32.98 -7.59 18.82
C ILE A 79 -33.44 -6.14 19.02
N ASP A 80 -33.60 -5.73 20.28
CA ASP A 80 -33.96 -4.36 20.65
C ASP A 80 -32.77 -3.40 20.53
N CYS A 81 -32.47 -3.02 19.27
CA CYS A 81 -31.42 -2.09 18.89
C CYS A 81 -31.85 -1.38 17.59
N PRO A 82 -31.63 -0.08 17.40
CA PRO A 82 -31.88 0.61 16.15
C PRO A 82 -31.16 -0.06 14.99
N GLN A 83 -31.90 -0.40 13.92
CA GLN A 83 -31.37 -1.09 12.75
C GLN A 83 -31.62 -0.28 11.50
N ILE A 84 -30.60 -0.16 10.65
CA ILE A 84 -30.71 0.32 9.28
C ILE A 84 -30.64 -0.90 8.38
N ILE A 85 -31.76 -1.25 7.74
CA ILE A 85 -31.86 -2.41 6.87
C ILE A 85 -31.61 -1.96 5.44
N VAL A 86 -30.59 -2.51 4.78
CA VAL A 86 -30.17 -2.19 3.41
C VAL A 86 -30.11 -3.46 2.55
N LYS A 87 -30.06 -3.33 1.24
CA LYS A 87 -29.93 -4.49 0.34
C LYS A 87 -28.51 -5.10 0.39
N ASP A 88 -27.51 -4.24 0.50
CA ASP A 88 -26.08 -4.61 0.52
C ASP A 88 -25.35 -3.70 1.49
N THR A 89 -24.80 -4.31 2.57
CA THR A 89 -24.11 -3.58 3.63
C THR A 89 -22.76 -3.01 3.19
N ARG A 90 -22.11 -3.63 2.19
CA ARG A 90 -20.85 -3.15 1.63
C ARG A 90 -21.06 -1.90 0.76
N LEU A 91 -22.08 -1.91 -0.11
CA LEU A 91 -22.43 -0.72 -0.89
C LEU A 91 -22.90 0.42 0.01
N ALA A 92 -23.70 0.13 1.05
CA ALA A 92 -24.12 1.11 2.04
C ALA A 92 -22.92 1.72 2.79
N MET A 93 -21.94 0.90 3.16
CA MET A 93 -20.67 1.34 3.75
C MET A 93 -19.93 2.34 2.84
N GLY A 94 -19.86 2.05 1.53
CA GLY A 94 -19.28 2.96 0.53
C GLY A 94 -20.06 4.29 0.43
N ALA A 95 -21.39 4.25 0.46
CA ALA A 95 -22.23 5.44 0.42
C ALA A 95 -22.01 6.35 1.64
N ILE A 96 -21.91 5.76 2.85
CA ILE A 96 -21.58 6.52 4.07
C ILE A 96 -20.20 7.17 3.95
N ALA A 97 -19.19 6.41 3.47
CA ALA A 97 -17.83 6.90 3.29
C ALA A 97 -17.77 8.07 2.29
N THR A 98 -18.48 7.96 1.18
CA THR A 98 -18.63 9.03 0.17
C THR A 98 -19.25 10.28 0.78
N HIS A 99 -20.27 10.11 1.61
CA HIS A 99 -20.90 11.24 2.30
C HIS A 99 -19.95 11.91 3.29
N ILE A 100 -19.25 11.15 4.15
CA ILE A 100 -18.23 11.69 5.07
C ILE A 100 -17.14 12.43 4.28
N ARG A 101 -16.68 11.85 3.15
CA ARG A 101 -15.73 12.51 2.27
C ARG A 101 -16.25 13.87 1.77
N SER A 102 -17.53 13.96 1.40
CA SER A 102 -18.13 15.20 0.89
C SER A 102 -18.20 16.33 1.93
N LEU A 103 -18.22 15.97 3.21
CA LEU A 103 -18.23 16.93 4.33
C LEU A 103 -16.82 17.40 4.72
N SER A 104 -15.77 16.73 4.24
CA SER A 104 -14.38 17.05 4.57
C SER A 104 -13.79 18.08 3.61
N ASN A 105 -13.10 19.08 4.16
CA ASN A 105 -12.32 20.07 3.43
C ASN A 105 -10.86 19.62 3.18
N ALA A 106 -10.48 18.42 3.64
CA ALA A 106 -9.13 17.91 3.43
C ALA A 106 -8.78 17.81 1.94
N LYS A 107 -7.59 18.25 1.56
CA LYS A 107 -7.01 17.93 0.26
C LYS A 107 -6.64 16.47 0.23
N ILE A 108 -7.17 15.72 -0.72
CA ILE A 108 -6.93 14.29 -0.85
C ILE A 108 -6.03 14.00 -2.03
N VAL A 109 -4.96 13.27 -1.77
CA VAL A 109 -4.10 12.68 -2.78
C VAL A 109 -4.30 11.18 -2.80
N ALA A 110 -4.49 10.59 -3.98
CA ALA A 110 -4.69 9.16 -4.16
C ALA A 110 -3.56 8.56 -4.99
N LEU A 111 -3.20 7.32 -4.68
CA LEU A 111 -2.16 6.61 -5.41
C LEU A 111 -2.48 5.13 -5.59
N THR A 112 -2.03 4.60 -6.72
CA THR A 112 -2.00 3.16 -7.01
C THR A 112 -0.70 2.78 -7.71
N GLY A 113 -0.52 1.52 -8.06
CA GLY A 113 0.65 0.99 -8.77
C GLY A 113 0.83 -0.49 -8.50
N SER A 114 1.64 -1.15 -9.30
CA SER A 114 1.98 -2.56 -9.10
C SER A 114 2.87 -2.76 -7.88
N SER A 115 3.85 -1.86 -7.65
CA SER A 115 4.74 -1.89 -6.49
C SER A 115 4.98 -0.49 -5.92
N GLY A 116 5.55 -0.42 -4.69
CA GLY A 116 5.94 0.84 -4.04
C GLY A 116 4.78 1.67 -3.47
N LYS A 117 3.52 1.26 -3.62
CA LYS A 117 2.35 2.00 -3.12
C LYS A 117 2.50 2.44 -1.67
N THR A 118 2.76 1.49 -0.79
CA THR A 118 2.90 1.78 0.65
C THR A 118 4.08 2.70 0.94
N SER A 119 5.21 2.52 0.25
CA SER A 119 6.36 3.43 0.40
C SER A 119 6.02 4.86 -0.03
N VAL A 120 5.39 5.04 -1.18
CA VAL A 120 4.93 6.37 -1.66
C VAL A 120 3.91 6.96 -0.69
N LYS A 121 2.95 6.17 -0.20
CA LYS A 121 1.96 6.59 0.80
C LYS A 121 2.63 7.11 2.08
N GLU A 122 3.57 6.34 2.65
CA GLU A 122 4.27 6.72 3.88
C GLU A 122 5.16 7.95 3.67
N MET A 123 5.88 8.05 2.55
CA MET A 123 6.67 9.23 2.19
C MET A 123 5.79 10.47 2.05
N THR A 124 4.67 10.36 1.32
CA THR A 124 3.72 11.47 1.13
C THR A 124 3.11 11.91 2.46
N ALA A 125 2.68 10.95 3.29
CA ALA A 125 2.15 11.25 4.62
C ALA A 125 3.21 11.87 5.54
N SER A 126 4.46 11.42 5.48
CA SER A 126 5.58 12.01 6.23
C SER A 126 5.79 13.47 5.85
N ILE A 127 5.75 13.82 4.56
CA ILE A 127 5.87 15.19 4.08
C ILE A 127 4.67 16.04 4.55
N LEU A 128 3.44 15.57 4.30
CA LEU A 128 2.24 16.37 4.56
C LEU A 128 1.97 16.60 6.05
N ARG A 129 2.44 15.71 6.93
CA ARG A 129 2.40 15.93 8.40
C ARG A 129 3.17 17.16 8.86
N HIS A 130 4.18 17.61 8.12
CA HIS A 130 4.85 18.88 8.37
C HIS A 130 4.05 20.11 7.86
N CYS A 131 2.97 19.87 7.09
CA CYS A 131 2.09 20.90 6.58
C CYS A 131 0.77 21.02 7.37
N GLY A 132 0.36 19.96 8.08
CA GLY A 132 -0.87 19.93 8.88
C GLY A 132 -1.34 18.52 9.21
N GLU A 133 -2.47 18.45 9.93
CA GLU A 133 -3.06 17.17 10.31
C GLU A 133 -3.38 16.33 9.06
N THR A 134 -2.87 15.10 9.04
CA THR A 134 -2.85 14.26 7.83
C THR A 134 -3.39 12.88 8.14
N LEU A 135 -4.52 12.52 7.52
CA LEU A 135 -5.02 11.15 7.46
C LEU A 135 -4.24 10.37 6.41
N TYR A 136 -4.03 9.08 6.62
CA TYR A 136 -3.49 8.19 5.59
C TYR A 136 -4.02 6.77 5.75
N THR A 137 -3.98 5.99 4.67
CA THR A 137 -4.36 4.57 4.67
C THR A 137 -3.49 3.80 5.65
N TYR A 138 -4.12 3.18 6.65
CA TYR A 138 -3.43 2.33 7.61
C TYR A 138 -3.22 0.93 7.05
N GLY A 139 -1.99 0.39 7.20
CA GLY A 139 -1.67 -0.95 6.69
C GLY A 139 -2.01 -1.11 5.20
N ASN A 140 -2.79 -2.13 4.90
CA ASN A 140 -3.27 -2.48 3.57
C ASN A 140 -4.79 -2.24 3.37
N LEU A 141 -5.38 -1.31 4.11
CA LEU A 141 -6.80 -0.94 3.97
C LEU A 141 -7.04 -0.15 2.68
N ASN A 142 -6.78 -0.77 1.53
CA ASN A 142 -6.73 -0.13 0.21
C ASN A 142 -7.74 -0.70 -0.80
N ASN A 143 -8.61 -1.63 -0.37
CA ASN A 143 -9.68 -2.21 -1.18
C ASN A 143 -11.05 -1.56 -0.88
N ASP A 144 -12.11 -2.11 -1.44
CA ASP A 144 -13.51 -1.68 -1.30
C ASP A 144 -14.08 -1.68 0.14
N ILE A 145 -13.43 -2.38 1.07
CA ILE A 145 -13.73 -2.31 2.51
C ILE A 145 -12.75 -1.36 3.21
N GLY A 146 -11.47 -1.43 2.89
CA GLY A 146 -10.43 -0.66 3.55
C GLY A 146 -10.47 0.83 3.28
N VAL A 147 -10.84 1.24 2.05
CA VAL A 147 -10.99 2.66 1.68
C VAL A 147 -12.10 3.33 2.48
N PRO A 148 -13.34 2.79 2.57
CA PRO A 148 -14.36 3.31 3.47
C PRO A 148 -13.90 3.41 4.93
N LEU A 149 -13.27 2.36 5.48
CA LEU A 149 -12.73 2.38 6.85
C LEU A 149 -11.69 3.50 7.06
N THR A 150 -10.91 3.80 6.04
CA THR A 150 -9.98 4.93 6.07
C THR A 150 -10.74 6.27 6.06
N LEU A 151 -11.73 6.44 5.19
CA LEU A 151 -12.52 7.66 5.09
C LEU A 151 -13.37 7.93 6.35
N PHE A 152 -13.85 6.88 7.06
CA PHE A 152 -14.54 7.04 8.35
C PHE A 152 -13.67 7.73 9.40
N ARG A 153 -12.35 7.68 9.29
CA ARG A 153 -11.42 8.33 10.20
C ARG A 153 -11.23 9.83 9.90
N LEU A 154 -11.82 10.38 8.83
CA LEU A 154 -11.80 11.82 8.56
C LEU A 154 -12.45 12.59 9.70
N THR A 155 -11.79 13.66 10.11
CA THR A 155 -12.27 14.64 11.11
C THR A 155 -12.18 16.04 10.51
N PRO A 156 -12.83 17.05 11.11
CA PRO A 156 -12.73 18.44 10.65
C PRO A 156 -11.30 19.02 10.71
N GLU A 157 -10.44 18.48 11.56
CA GLU A 157 -9.06 18.91 11.76
C GLU A 157 -8.11 18.47 10.63
N HIS A 158 -8.46 17.41 9.90
CA HIS A 158 -7.64 16.92 8.81
C HIS A 158 -7.56 17.93 7.66
N ARG A 159 -6.36 18.38 7.38
CA ARG A 159 -6.05 19.25 6.23
C ARG A 159 -5.70 18.45 4.99
N PHE A 160 -5.19 17.23 5.18
CA PHE A 160 -4.73 16.34 4.11
C PHE A 160 -5.19 14.91 4.36
N ALA A 161 -5.34 14.16 3.24
CA ALA A 161 -5.50 12.71 3.30
C ALA A 161 -4.72 12.04 2.17
N VAL A 162 -3.99 10.96 2.50
CA VAL A 162 -3.22 10.15 1.56
C VAL A 162 -3.87 8.78 1.45
N ILE A 163 -4.52 8.50 0.32
CA ILE A 163 -5.32 7.31 0.12
C ILE A 163 -4.65 6.38 -0.88
N GLU A 164 -4.25 5.20 -0.40
CA GLU A 164 -3.74 4.11 -1.23
C GLU A 164 -4.92 3.32 -1.80
N LEU A 165 -4.96 3.10 -3.13
CA LEU A 165 -5.96 2.30 -3.82
C LEU A 165 -5.32 1.05 -4.42
N GLY A 166 -5.78 -0.10 -3.96
CA GLY A 166 -5.41 -1.42 -4.46
C GLY A 166 -6.54 -2.05 -5.26
N ALA A 167 -6.21 -2.97 -6.17
CA ALA A 167 -7.17 -3.77 -6.90
C ALA A 167 -6.56 -5.09 -7.36
N ASN A 168 -7.42 -6.09 -7.49
CA ASN A 168 -7.17 -7.39 -8.12
C ASN A 168 -7.93 -7.53 -9.44
N HIS A 169 -9.00 -6.74 -9.65
CA HIS A 169 -9.84 -6.78 -10.86
C HIS A 169 -10.11 -5.38 -11.39
N ILE A 170 -10.43 -5.31 -12.69
CA ILE A 170 -10.89 -4.10 -13.36
C ILE A 170 -12.23 -3.65 -12.71
N GLY A 171 -12.39 -2.34 -12.51
CA GLY A 171 -13.57 -1.71 -11.88
C GLY A 171 -13.42 -1.45 -10.37
N GLU A 172 -12.50 -2.12 -9.68
CA GLU A 172 -12.34 -1.95 -8.23
C GLU A 172 -11.75 -0.57 -7.88
N ILE A 173 -10.79 -0.07 -8.67
CA ILE A 173 -10.25 1.28 -8.47
C ILE A 173 -11.27 2.34 -8.88
N ALA A 174 -12.03 2.12 -9.96
CA ALA A 174 -13.11 3.02 -10.34
C ALA A 174 -14.12 3.19 -9.22
N TYR A 175 -14.52 2.10 -8.56
CA TYR A 175 -15.43 2.12 -7.42
C TYR A 175 -14.84 2.88 -6.22
N THR A 176 -13.59 2.61 -5.87
CA THR A 176 -12.97 3.24 -4.69
C THR A 176 -12.59 4.69 -4.94
N VAL A 177 -12.15 5.06 -6.15
CA VAL A 177 -11.81 6.46 -6.47
C VAL A 177 -13.05 7.35 -6.56
N ASP A 178 -14.23 6.81 -6.91
CA ASP A 178 -15.49 7.56 -6.85
C ASP A 178 -15.85 8.00 -5.42
N MET A 179 -15.56 7.16 -4.43
CA MET A 179 -15.71 7.55 -3.01
C MET A 179 -14.70 8.64 -2.61
N VAL A 180 -13.46 8.52 -3.10
CA VAL A 180 -12.33 9.36 -2.68
C VAL A 180 -12.36 10.74 -3.32
N LYS A 181 -12.69 10.85 -4.62
CA LYS A 181 -12.69 12.10 -5.43
C LYS A 181 -11.43 12.94 -5.15
N PRO A 182 -10.25 12.45 -5.55
CA PRO A 182 -8.98 13.04 -5.14
C PRO A 182 -8.73 14.40 -5.81
N ASP A 183 -7.95 15.25 -5.13
CA ASP A 183 -7.38 16.47 -5.70
C ASP A 183 -6.17 16.18 -6.58
N SER A 184 -5.44 15.09 -6.28
CA SER A 184 -4.33 14.61 -7.09
C SER A 184 -4.30 13.10 -7.12
N ALA A 185 -3.95 12.53 -8.26
CA ALA A 185 -3.92 11.08 -8.48
C ALA A 185 -2.61 10.64 -9.15
N LEU A 186 -2.11 9.46 -8.76
CA LEU A 186 -0.86 8.90 -9.23
C LEU A 186 -0.99 7.42 -9.55
N VAL A 187 -0.45 6.99 -10.70
CA VAL A 187 -0.06 5.61 -10.96
C VAL A 187 1.46 5.50 -10.82
N ASN A 188 1.93 4.80 -9.78
CA ASN A 188 3.35 4.74 -9.46
C ASN A 188 4.16 3.96 -10.51
N ASN A 189 3.68 2.78 -10.90
CA ASN A 189 4.31 1.93 -11.90
C ASN A 189 3.38 0.81 -12.36
N LEU A 190 3.77 0.16 -13.47
CA LEU A 190 3.12 -1.01 -14.06
C LEU A 190 4.14 -2.14 -14.14
N PHE A 191 3.88 -3.24 -13.42
CA PHE A 191 4.62 -4.50 -13.47
C PHE A 191 3.65 -5.66 -13.48
N SER A 192 4.10 -6.87 -13.76
CA SER A 192 3.33 -8.12 -13.79
C SER A 192 2.86 -8.55 -12.38
N ALA A 193 2.09 -7.69 -11.71
CA ALA A 193 1.50 -7.98 -10.41
C ALA A 193 0.01 -8.27 -10.55
N HIS A 194 -0.48 -9.33 -9.89
CA HIS A 194 -1.90 -9.76 -9.94
C HIS A 194 -2.38 -10.08 -11.37
N ILE A 195 -1.48 -10.58 -12.23
CA ILE A 195 -1.77 -10.80 -13.65
C ILE A 195 -2.89 -11.83 -13.85
N GLU A 196 -3.06 -12.74 -12.89
CA GLU A 196 -4.15 -13.72 -12.88
C GLU A 196 -5.53 -13.04 -12.86
N GLY A 197 -5.68 -11.99 -12.03
CA GLY A 197 -6.94 -11.24 -11.92
C GLY A 197 -7.17 -10.24 -13.06
N PHE A 198 -6.10 -9.66 -13.63
CA PHE A 198 -6.19 -8.65 -14.69
C PHE A 198 -6.03 -9.24 -16.10
N GLY A 199 -5.59 -10.49 -16.25
CA GLY A 199 -5.42 -11.21 -17.50
C GLY A 199 -4.20 -10.81 -18.33
N SER A 200 -3.71 -9.56 -18.26
CA SER A 200 -2.57 -9.05 -19.03
C SER A 200 -1.99 -7.79 -18.40
N LEU A 201 -0.81 -7.35 -18.88
CA LEU A 201 -0.23 -6.06 -18.51
C LEU A 201 -1.11 -4.88 -18.93
N GLU A 202 -1.79 -4.99 -20.09
CA GLU A 202 -2.77 -4.00 -20.55
C GLU A 202 -3.97 -3.93 -19.59
N GLY A 203 -4.48 -5.08 -19.10
CA GLY A 203 -5.52 -5.12 -18.08
C GLY A 203 -5.09 -4.48 -16.76
N ILE A 204 -3.82 -4.67 -16.36
CA ILE A 204 -3.22 -3.96 -15.21
C ILE A 204 -3.19 -2.45 -15.45
N ALA A 205 -2.76 -2.01 -16.65
CA ALA A 205 -2.72 -0.59 -17.03
C ALA A 205 -4.13 0.02 -17.04
N GLN A 206 -5.11 -0.69 -17.59
CA GLN A 206 -6.51 -0.27 -17.58
C GLN A 206 -7.04 -0.09 -16.15
N ALA A 207 -6.92 -1.12 -15.31
CA ALA A 207 -7.41 -1.06 -13.93
C ALA A 207 -6.76 0.04 -13.11
N LYS A 208 -5.43 0.24 -13.25
CA LYS A 208 -4.74 1.29 -12.50
C LYS A 208 -5.05 2.68 -13.01
N GLY A 209 -5.27 2.83 -14.33
CA GLY A 209 -5.71 4.08 -14.95
C GLY A 209 -7.08 4.57 -14.47
N GLU A 210 -7.93 3.67 -13.95
CA GLU A 210 -9.22 4.04 -13.35
C GLU A 210 -9.10 5.08 -12.24
N ILE A 211 -7.91 5.23 -11.62
CA ILE A 211 -7.69 6.25 -10.58
C ILE A 211 -7.91 7.68 -11.08
N PHE A 212 -7.81 7.91 -12.38
CA PHE A 212 -8.01 9.22 -13.00
C PHE A 212 -9.49 9.51 -13.32
N THR A 213 -10.39 8.50 -13.29
CA THR A 213 -11.80 8.66 -13.69
C THR A 213 -12.58 9.68 -12.85
N HIS A 214 -12.25 9.78 -11.55
CA HIS A 214 -12.90 10.69 -10.61
C HIS A 214 -11.91 11.73 -10.01
N LEU A 215 -10.79 11.97 -10.71
CA LEU A 215 -9.92 13.09 -10.40
C LEU A 215 -10.69 14.40 -10.56
N LYS A 216 -10.61 15.30 -9.58
CA LYS A 216 -11.32 16.59 -9.65
C LYS A 216 -11.02 17.35 -10.94
N GLU A 217 -11.95 18.21 -11.37
CA GLU A 217 -11.88 18.94 -12.65
C GLU A 217 -10.61 19.78 -12.79
N GLN A 218 -10.10 20.34 -11.70
CA GLN A 218 -8.84 21.10 -11.65
C GLN A 218 -7.74 20.34 -10.89
N GLY A 219 -7.88 19.00 -10.82
CA GLY A 219 -6.94 18.14 -10.11
C GLY A 219 -5.62 17.95 -10.87
N THR A 220 -4.66 17.30 -10.21
CA THR A 220 -3.34 17.01 -10.77
C THR A 220 -3.19 15.50 -11.02
N ALA A 221 -2.99 15.13 -12.28
CA ALA A 221 -2.59 13.77 -12.68
C ALA A 221 -1.06 13.68 -12.68
N ILE A 222 -0.50 12.66 -11.98
CA ILE A 222 0.94 12.45 -11.87
C ILE A 222 1.30 11.15 -12.58
N ILE A 223 2.22 11.25 -13.56
CA ILE A 223 2.58 10.18 -14.49
C ILE A 223 4.05 9.80 -14.30
N ASN A 224 4.33 8.53 -14.10
CA ASN A 224 5.69 8.00 -14.15
C ASN A 224 6.10 7.80 -15.62
N LEU A 225 7.06 8.57 -16.14
CA LEU A 225 7.52 8.42 -17.53
C LEU A 225 8.32 7.14 -17.78
N ASP A 226 8.87 6.54 -16.73
CA ASP A 226 9.63 5.30 -16.82
C ASP A 226 8.71 4.05 -16.84
N SER A 227 7.43 4.21 -16.48
CA SER A 227 6.46 3.10 -16.38
C SER A 227 5.03 3.63 -16.43
N ASN A 228 4.43 3.70 -17.62
CA ASN A 228 3.08 4.23 -17.80
C ASN A 228 2.38 3.64 -19.03
N ASP A 229 1.08 3.91 -19.15
CA ASP A 229 0.29 3.75 -20.36
C ASP A 229 -0.59 4.99 -20.57
N LEU A 230 0.06 6.14 -20.68
CA LEU A 230 -0.62 7.42 -20.87
C LEU A 230 -1.58 7.44 -22.08
N PRO A 231 -1.27 6.82 -23.23
CA PRO A 231 -2.21 6.73 -24.34
C PRO A 231 -3.55 6.07 -23.94
N LEU A 232 -3.51 5.02 -23.13
CA LEU A 232 -4.70 4.35 -22.61
C LEU A 232 -5.47 5.24 -21.63
N TRP A 233 -4.78 6.04 -20.80
CA TRP A 233 -5.39 6.85 -19.74
C TRP A 233 -5.88 8.21 -20.20
N GLN A 234 -5.45 8.67 -21.40
CA GLN A 234 -5.72 10.03 -21.89
C GLN A 234 -7.21 10.38 -21.93
N HIS A 235 -8.09 9.39 -22.16
CA HIS A 235 -9.54 9.61 -22.20
C HIS A 235 -10.18 9.85 -20.81
N HIS A 236 -9.47 9.55 -19.71
CA HIS A 236 -9.91 9.88 -18.35
C HIS A 236 -9.51 11.30 -17.93
N LEU A 237 -8.58 11.91 -18.67
CA LEU A 237 -8.03 13.23 -18.34
C LEU A 237 -8.71 14.33 -19.19
N ASN A 238 -8.84 15.51 -18.61
CA ASN A 238 -9.42 16.67 -19.29
C ASN A 238 -8.42 17.83 -19.34
N ALA A 239 -8.70 18.82 -20.21
CA ALA A 239 -7.79 19.95 -20.46
C ALA A 239 -7.64 20.92 -19.28
N ARG A 240 -8.47 20.82 -18.23
CA ARG A 240 -8.39 21.67 -17.03
C ARG A 240 -7.52 21.07 -15.95
N GLN A 241 -7.18 19.77 -16.06
CA GLN A 241 -6.31 19.07 -15.13
C GLN A 241 -4.85 19.37 -15.44
N THR A 242 -4.08 19.57 -14.38
CA THR A 242 -2.62 19.67 -14.48
C THR A 242 -2.05 18.25 -14.66
N GLN A 243 -1.13 18.10 -15.62
CA GLN A 243 -0.39 16.86 -15.79
C GLN A 243 1.07 17.09 -15.38
N TRP A 244 1.48 16.44 -14.31
CA TRP A 244 2.87 16.36 -13.88
C TRP A 244 3.45 15.00 -14.17
N SER A 245 4.77 14.96 -14.33
CA SER A 245 5.48 13.72 -14.59
C SER A 245 6.74 13.62 -13.77
N PHE A 246 7.15 12.39 -13.46
CA PHE A 246 8.44 12.11 -12.85
C PHE A 246 9.18 11.00 -13.60
N SER A 247 10.53 11.01 -13.49
CA SER A 247 11.42 10.00 -14.06
C SER A 247 12.73 9.96 -13.28
N LEU A 248 13.37 8.79 -13.24
CA LEU A 248 14.75 8.65 -12.75
C LEU A 248 15.80 9.22 -13.72
N SER A 249 15.42 9.56 -14.95
CA SER A 249 16.29 10.15 -15.94
C SER A 249 16.11 11.66 -16.01
N ALA A 250 17.17 12.41 -15.73
CA ALA A 250 17.20 13.87 -15.91
C ALA A 250 16.98 14.31 -17.37
N GLN A 251 17.16 13.41 -18.34
CA GLN A 251 17.01 13.69 -19.78
C GLN A 251 15.57 13.46 -20.29
N SER A 252 14.64 13.02 -19.43
CA SER A 252 13.27 12.67 -19.81
C SER A 252 12.33 13.85 -19.99
N ASN A 253 12.76 15.10 -19.69
CA ASN A 253 11.91 16.29 -19.58
C ASN A 253 10.76 16.14 -18.55
N ALA A 254 10.91 15.27 -17.56
CA ALA A 254 9.97 15.14 -16.46
C ALA A 254 9.98 16.40 -15.58
N HIS A 255 8.84 16.67 -14.94
CA HIS A 255 8.72 17.77 -13.99
C HIS A 255 9.49 17.48 -12.68
N PHE A 256 9.60 16.20 -12.31
CA PHE A 256 10.34 15.75 -11.13
C PHE A 256 11.40 14.75 -11.55
N TYR A 257 12.66 15.03 -11.26
CA TYR A 257 13.78 14.15 -11.58
C TYR A 257 14.95 14.35 -10.60
N PRO A 258 15.83 13.33 -10.40
CA PRO A 258 16.96 13.44 -9.53
C PRO A 258 18.24 13.77 -10.30
N THR A 259 19.18 14.49 -9.64
CA THR A 259 20.58 14.58 -10.02
C THR A 259 21.48 14.26 -8.81
N ASP A 260 22.80 14.19 -9.00
CA ASP A 260 23.81 14.03 -7.94
C ASP A 260 23.55 12.84 -7.01
N ILE A 261 23.10 11.73 -7.60
CA ILE A 261 22.71 10.53 -6.86
C ILE A 261 23.93 9.85 -6.23
N VAL A 262 23.92 9.73 -4.90
CA VAL A 262 24.90 9.00 -4.11
C VAL A 262 24.17 7.96 -3.26
N VAL A 263 24.24 6.68 -3.67
CA VAL A 263 23.67 5.56 -2.91
C VAL A 263 24.67 5.15 -1.82
N LYS A 264 24.21 5.10 -0.57
CA LYS A 264 24.94 4.60 0.60
C LYS A 264 24.27 3.32 1.09
N GLN A 265 24.90 2.61 2.01
CA GLN A 265 24.41 1.35 2.55
C GLN A 265 22.96 1.43 3.09
N PHE A 266 22.61 2.52 3.79
CA PHE A 266 21.29 2.69 4.42
C PHE A 266 20.60 4.01 4.04
N ALA A 267 21.13 4.73 3.08
CA ALA A 267 20.57 6.02 2.68
C ALA A 267 20.90 6.30 1.22
N THR A 268 20.15 7.21 0.63
CA THR A 268 20.44 7.74 -0.69
C THR A 268 20.36 9.26 -0.63
N ASN A 269 21.43 9.94 -1.09
CA ASN A 269 21.45 11.38 -1.26
C ASN A 269 21.22 11.71 -2.73
N PHE A 270 20.43 12.74 -3.01
CA PHE A 270 20.24 13.24 -4.37
C PHE A 270 19.68 14.67 -4.33
N THR A 271 19.86 15.40 -5.42
CA THR A 271 19.18 16.67 -5.66
C THR A 271 17.85 16.40 -6.35
N LEU A 272 16.74 16.74 -5.69
CA LEU A 272 15.38 16.67 -6.25
C LEU A 272 15.12 17.94 -7.05
N HIS A 273 14.80 17.81 -8.32
CA HIS A 273 14.29 18.90 -9.17
C HIS A 273 12.77 18.82 -9.27
N THR A 274 12.12 19.98 -9.18
CA THR A 274 10.65 20.14 -9.25
C THR A 274 10.28 21.39 -10.04
N PRO A 275 9.01 21.61 -10.41
CA PRO A 275 8.55 22.86 -11.03
C PRO A 275 8.80 24.13 -10.20
N GLU A 276 8.95 23.99 -8.87
CA GLU A 276 9.16 25.12 -7.93
C GLU A 276 10.64 25.33 -7.58
N GLY A 277 11.57 24.55 -8.15
CA GLY A 277 12.99 24.62 -7.89
C GLY A 277 13.59 23.29 -7.49
N CYS A 278 14.77 23.32 -6.86
CA CYS A 278 15.47 22.11 -6.44
C CYS A 278 15.82 22.13 -4.97
N VAL A 279 15.99 20.93 -4.39
CA VAL A 279 16.37 20.74 -2.98
C VAL A 279 17.19 19.46 -2.81
N GLU A 280 18.22 19.54 -1.95
CA GLU A 280 18.99 18.35 -1.58
C GLU A 280 18.20 17.47 -0.61
N VAL A 281 18.12 16.18 -0.91
CA VAL A 281 17.39 15.18 -0.13
C VAL A 281 18.37 14.11 0.37
N THR A 282 18.26 13.81 1.66
CA THR A 282 18.84 12.60 2.25
C THR A 282 17.70 11.66 2.61
N LEU A 283 17.51 10.62 1.81
CA LEU A 283 16.50 9.60 2.03
C LEU A 283 17.11 8.45 2.86
N PRO A 284 16.57 8.09 4.05
CA PRO A 284 17.09 7.02 4.89
C PRO A 284 16.70 5.62 4.38
N LEU A 285 16.73 5.44 3.08
CA LEU A 285 16.44 4.20 2.36
C LEU A 285 17.43 4.04 1.20
N PRO A 286 18.00 2.85 0.99
CA PRO A 286 18.86 2.58 -0.14
C PRO A 286 18.03 2.27 -1.41
N GLY A 287 18.69 2.40 -2.57
CA GLY A 287 18.21 1.92 -3.85
C GLY A 287 17.48 2.96 -4.72
N ARG A 288 17.71 2.84 -6.02
CA ARG A 288 17.18 3.77 -7.03
C ARG A 288 15.63 3.77 -7.08
N HIS A 289 14.99 2.61 -6.83
CA HIS A 289 13.53 2.52 -6.77
C HIS A 289 12.92 3.38 -5.64
N ASN A 290 13.66 3.57 -4.51
CA ASN A 290 13.22 4.47 -3.45
C ASN A 290 13.37 5.94 -3.83
N ILE A 291 14.31 6.29 -4.74
CA ILE A 291 14.33 7.63 -5.33
C ILE A 291 13.06 7.83 -6.17
N ALA A 292 12.67 6.88 -7.03
CA ALA A 292 11.43 6.98 -7.80
C ALA A 292 10.20 7.14 -6.90
N ASN A 293 10.11 6.37 -5.80
CA ASN A 293 9.05 6.53 -4.81
C ASN A 293 9.08 7.92 -4.14
N ALA A 294 10.27 8.48 -3.88
CA ALA A 294 10.41 9.82 -3.31
C ALA A 294 10.00 10.93 -4.29
N LEU A 295 10.32 10.77 -5.60
CA LEU A 295 9.84 11.68 -6.66
C LEU A 295 8.31 11.68 -6.72
N ALA A 296 7.71 10.48 -6.75
CA ALA A 296 6.25 10.28 -6.75
C ALA A 296 5.59 10.94 -5.52
N ALA A 297 6.13 10.69 -4.33
CA ALA A 297 5.65 11.28 -3.08
C ALA A 297 5.80 12.80 -3.05
N SER A 298 6.92 13.33 -3.57
CA SER A 298 7.16 14.78 -3.67
C SER A 298 6.17 15.44 -4.62
N ALA A 299 5.84 14.80 -5.75
CA ALA A 299 4.86 15.31 -6.70
C ALA A 299 3.45 15.36 -6.08
N LEU A 300 3.04 14.30 -5.37
CA LEU A 300 1.77 14.27 -4.64
C LEU A 300 1.72 15.33 -3.53
N ALA A 301 2.78 15.48 -2.76
CA ALA A 301 2.82 16.44 -1.66
C ALA A 301 2.85 17.89 -2.16
N LEU A 302 3.64 18.19 -3.20
CA LEU A 302 3.72 19.51 -3.80
C LEU A 302 2.36 19.92 -4.42
N SER A 303 1.66 19.00 -5.10
CA SER A 303 0.32 19.25 -5.63
C SER A 303 -0.72 19.54 -4.55
N ALA A 304 -0.50 19.05 -3.34
CA ALA A 304 -1.33 19.35 -2.17
C ALA A 304 -0.93 20.67 -1.47
N GLY A 305 0.20 21.29 -1.86
CA GLY A 305 0.67 22.57 -1.33
C GLY A 305 1.80 22.44 -0.29
N ALA A 306 2.54 21.32 -0.30
CA ALA A 306 3.80 21.21 0.43
C ALA A 306 4.86 22.14 -0.18
N THR A 307 5.83 22.57 0.61
CA THR A 307 6.99 23.34 0.14
C THR A 307 8.21 22.44 -0.04
N LEU A 308 9.24 22.93 -0.73
CA LEU A 308 10.51 22.19 -0.88
C LEU A 308 11.15 21.84 0.47
N ASP A 309 11.06 22.75 1.45
CA ASP A 309 11.57 22.51 2.80
C ASP A 309 10.80 21.40 3.53
N THR A 310 9.47 21.37 3.43
CA THR A 310 8.66 20.29 4.04
C THR A 310 8.87 18.95 3.32
N ILE A 311 9.11 18.95 2.01
CA ILE A 311 9.49 17.75 1.24
C ILE A 311 10.83 17.22 1.75
N ARG A 312 11.85 18.07 1.83
CA ARG A 312 13.18 17.70 2.35
C ARG A 312 13.08 17.12 3.76
N LEU A 313 12.36 17.81 4.65
CA LEU A 313 12.21 17.39 6.04
C LEU A 313 11.46 16.06 6.15
N GLY A 314 10.33 15.92 5.48
CA GLY A 314 9.50 14.71 5.53
C GLY A 314 10.19 13.49 4.97
N LEU A 315 10.98 13.63 3.88
CA LEU A 315 11.76 12.54 3.32
C LEU A 315 12.95 12.15 4.21
N SER A 316 13.62 13.12 4.84
CA SER A 316 14.78 12.83 5.70
C SER A 316 14.42 12.23 7.05
N THR A 317 13.21 12.44 7.53
CA THR A 317 12.70 11.91 8.82
C THR A 317 11.85 10.65 8.66
N LEU A 318 11.79 10.09 7.45
CA LEU A 318 11.01 8.90 7.15
C LEU A 318 11.47 7.72 8.03
N LYS A 319 10.50 7.03 8.63
CA LYS A 319 10.76 5.78 9.33
C LYS A 319 10.64 4.61 8.35
N ALA A 320 11.61 3.70 8.38
CA ALA A 320 11.56 2.49 7.59
C ALA A 320 10.33 1.64 7.98
N VAL A 321 9.68 1.07 6.98
CA VAL A 321 8.48 0.23 7.18
C VAL A 321 8.90 -1.24 7.27
N PRO A 322 8.56 -1.97 8.33
CA PRO A 322 8.81 -3.40 8.42
C PRO A 322 8.30 -4.16 7.20
N GLY A 323 9.07 -5.11 6.71
CA GLY A 323 8.73 -5.88 5.50
C GLY A 323 8.93 -5.14 4.17
N ARG A 324 9.57 -3.96 4.17
CA ARG A 324 9.85 -3.11 2.98
C ARG A 324 11.32 -2.71 2.93
N LEU A 325 12.19 -3.65 2.58
CA LEU A 325 13.66 -3.51 2.65
C LEU A 325 14.12 -2.96 4.01
N TYR A 326 13.42 -3.40 5.06
CA TYR A 326 13.69 -2.95 6.43
C TYR A 326 15.01 -3.55 6.92
N PRO A 327 16.01 -2.74 7.29
CA PRO A 327 17.29 -3.24 7.73
C PRO A 327 17.20 -3.79 9.16
N VAL A 328 17.57 -5.04 9.32
CA VAL A 328 17.67 -5.76 10.60
C VAL A 328 19.13 -6.10 10.85
N ALA A 329 19.75 -5.48 11.83
CA ALA A 329 21.09 -5.89 12.28
C ALA A 329 20.95 -7.18 13.11
N LEU A 330 21.72 -8.22 12.74
CA LEU A 330 21.80 -9.47 13.53
C LEU A 330 22.97 -9.38 14.52
N THR A 331 24.17 -9.15 14.01
CA THR A 331 25.40 -8.89 14.77
C THR A 331 26.29 -7.92 14.01
N THR A 332 27.44 -7.55 14.57
CA THR A 332 28.42 -6.74 13.87
C THR A 332 28.83 -7.41 12.53
N GLY A 333 28.61 -6.70 11.43
CA GLY A 333 28.90 -7.18 10.07
C GLY A 333 27.82 -8.05 9.44
N LYS A 334 26.75 -8.43 10.15
CA LYS A 334 25.67 -9.29 9.63
C LYS A 334 24.34 -8.60 9.68
N MET A 335 23.66 -8.53 8.53
CA MET A 335 22.36 -7.86 8.40
C MET A 335 21.40 -8.63 7.52
N VAL A 336 20.13 -8.43 7.79
CA VAL A 336 19.01 -8.86 6.95
C VAL A 336 18.27 -7.65 6.42
N LEU A 337 17.99 -7.65 5.14
CA LEU A 337 16.96 -6.79 4.53
C LEU A 337 15.65 -7.56 4.57
N ASP A 338 14.78 -7.19 5.50
CA ASP A 338 13.42 -7.69 5.59
C ASP A 338 12.56 -7.03 4.50
N ASP A 339 12.26 -7.76 3.43
CA ASP A 339 11.35 -7.34 2.35
C ASP A 339 10.21 -8.35 2.16
N THR A 340 9.71 -8.87 3.29
CA THR A 340 8.84 -10.04 3.37
C THR A 340 7.36 -9.74 3.16
N TYR A 341 6.95 -8.48 3.05
CA TYR A 341 5.53 -8.13 3.00
C TYR A 341 4.81 -8.69 1.78
N ASN A 342 5.38 -8.58 0.58
CA ASN A 342 4.85 -9.12 -0.67
C ASN A 342 5.95 -9.17 -1.76
N ALA A 343 5.72 -9.94 -2.83
CA ALA A 343 6.64 -10.09 -3.94
C ALA A 343 5.94 -10.11 -5.30
N ASN A 344 6.58 -9.47 -6.26
CA ASN A 344 6.40 -9.64 -7.71
C ASN A 344 7.78 -9.52 -8.38
N ASP A 345 7.86 -9.82 -9.67
CA ASP A 345 9.11 -9.81 -10.46
C ASP A 345 9.88 -8.48 -10.33
N GLY A 346 9.22 -7.35 -10.57
CA GLY A 346 9.85 -6.02 -10.45
C GLY A 346 10.36 -5.71 -9.05
N SER A 347 9.60 -6.07 -8.01
CA SER A 347 10.02 -5.83 -6.63
C SER A 347 11.14 -6.77 -6.16
N MET A 348 11.17 -8.02 -6.64
CA MET A 348 12.27 -8.96 -6.41
C MET A 348 13.56 -8.41 -7.00
N ILE A 349 13.53 -7.99 -8.27
CA ILE A 349 14.66 -7.40 -8.98
C ILE A 349 15.15 -6.13 -8.27
N ALA A 350 14.25 -5.25 -7.84
CA ALA A 350 14.62 -4.06 -7.08
C ALA A 350 15.35 -4.38 -5.75
N GLY A 351 14.87 -5.39 -5.03
CA GLY A 351 15.54 -5.88 -3.81
C GLY A 351 16.92 -6.45 -4.09
N LEU A 352 17.07 -7.25 -5.15
CA LEU A 352 18.34 -7.80 -5.59
C LEU A 352 19.35 -6.72 -6.02
N GLN A 353 18.88 -5.65 -6.68
CA GLN A 353 19.72 -4.49 -7.00
C GLN A 353 20.30 -3.84 -5.74
N VAL A 354 19.51 -3.74 -4.67
CA VAL A 354 20.02 -3.24 -3.39
C VAL A 354 21.00 -4.22 -2.78
N LEU A 355 20.67 -5.52 -2.70
CA LEU A 355 21.54 -6.55 -2.14
C LEU A 355 22.90 -6.59 -2.86
N SER A 356 22.91 -6.47 -4.18
CA SER A 356 24.16 -6.53 -4.98
C SER A 356 25.16 -5.42 -4.64
N GLN A 357 24.68 -4.29 -4.11
CA GLN A 357 25.51 -3.14 -3.72
C GLN A 357 25.98 -3.20 -2.26
N LEU A 358 25.44 -4.13 -1.46
CA LEU A 358 25.84 -4.28 -0.06
C LEU A 358 27.18 -5.02 0.07
N PRO A 359 27.89 -4.78 1.19
CA PRO A 359 29.18 -5.43 1.43
C PRO A 359 29.02 -6.90 1.84
N GLY A 360 30.10 -7.65 1.70
CA GLY A 360 30.25 -9.01 2.21
C GLY A 360 29.59 -10.07 1.34
N TYR A 361 29.38 -11.25 1.92
CA TYR A 361 28.74 -12.39 1.28
C TYR A 361 27.22 -12.15 1.17
N LYS A 362 26.68 -12.24 -0.04
CA LYS A 362 25.32 -11.85 -0.39
C LYS A 362 24.44 -13.09 -0.52
N ILE A 363 23.40 -13.14 0.29
CA ILE A 363 22.46 -14.27 0.31
C ILE A 363 21.07 -13.76 -0.06
N PHE A 364 20.45 -14.39 -1.05
CA PHE A 364 19.06 -14.18 -1.39
C PHE A 364 18.21 -15.34 -0.90
N VAL A 365 17.24 -15.08 -0.04
CA VAL A 365 16.27 -16.05 0.48
C VAL A 365 14.91 -15.69 -0.10
N ALA A 366 14.42 -16.52 -1.00
CA ALA A 366 13.19 -16.24 -1.73
C ALA A 366 12.07 -17.25 -1.43
N GLY A 367 10.88 -16.74 -1.16
CA GLY A 367 9.64 -17.47 -1.25
C GLY A 367 8.98 -17.31 -2.61
N ASP A 368 7.82 -17.93 -2.81
CA ASP A 368 7.04 -17.81 -4.04
C ASP A 368 6.56 -16.39 -4.30
N MET A 369 6.45 -16.04 -5.57
CA MET A 369 5.61 -14.95 -6.04
C MET A 369 4.22 -15.51 -6.35
N ALA A 370 3.18 -14.91 -5.78
CA ALA A 370 1.79 -15.34 -5.96
C ALA A 370 1.10 -14.59 -7.13
N GLU A 371 -0.05 -15.13 -7.56
CA GLU A 371 -0.99 -14.50 -8.51
C GLU A 371 -0.40 -14.21 -9.90
N LEU A 372 0.56 -15.01 -10.33
CA LEU A 372 1.22 -14.91 -11.63
C LEU A 372 0.57 -15.81 -12.71
N GLY A 373 -0.34 -16.70 -12.32
CA GLY A 373 -0.99 -17.64 -13.22
C GLY A 373 0.01 -18.42 -14.09
N LYS A 374 -0.23 -18.46 -15.39
CA LYS A 374 0.61 -19.17 -16.38
C LYS A 374 2.03 -18.61 -16.54
N ASP A 375 2.28 -17.39 -16.11
CA ASP A 375 3.59 -16.74 -16.24
C ASP A 375 4.49 -16.99 -15.01
N SER A 376 4.02 -17.80 -14.04
CA SER A 376 4.73 -18.05 -12.77
C SER A 376 6.17 -18.57 -13.00
N GLU A 377 6.35 -19.65 -13.77
CA GLU A 377 7.69 -20.18 -14.05
C GLU A 377 8.61 -19.13 -14.69
N LYS A 378 8.12 -18.42 -15.71
CA LYS A 378 8.90 -17.41 -16.42
C LYS A 378 9.36 -16.30 -15.47
N CYS A 379 8.45 -15.74 -14.66
CA CYS A 379 8.78 -14.66 -13.72
C CYS A 379 9.79 -15.11 -12.68
N HIS A 380 9.65 -16.32 -12.11
CA HIS A 380 10.62 -16.87 -11.16
C HIS A 380 11.99 -17.08 -11.80
N ARG A 381 12.07 -17.64 -13.03
CA ARG A 381 13.34 -17.78 -13.75
C ARG A 381 13.99 -16.44 -14.08
N ASP A 382 13.21 -15.42 -14.47
CA ASP A 382 13.72 -14.08 -14.76
C ASP A 382 14.39 -13.47 -13.51
N VAL A 383 13.79 -13.63 -12.32
CA VAL A 383 14.37 -13.23 -11.03
C VAL A 383 15.65 -14.02 -10.74
N GLY A 384 15.65 -15.34 -10.97
CA GLY A 384 16.83 -16.19 -10.78
C GLY A 384 18.02 -15.78 -11.66
N ARG A 385 17.75 -15.55 -12.96
CA ARG A 385 18.75 -15.03 -13.91
C ARG A 385 19.30 -13.66 -13.49
N PHE A 386 18.42 -12.79 -12.98
CA PHE A 386 18.86 -11.50 -12.46
C PHE A 386 19.76 -11.67 -11.24
N ALA A 387 19.42 -12.55 -10.29
CA ALA A 387 20.26 -12.83 -9.12
C ALA A 387 21.65 -13.33 -9.52
N HIS A 388 21.71 -14.26 -10.48
CA HIS A 388 22.97 -14.75 -11.04
C HIS A 388 23.81 -13.61 -11.65
N ASN A 389 23.22 -12.80 -12.53
CA ASN A 389 23.91 -11.71 -13.23
C ASN A 389 24.33 -10.57 -12.26
N ALA A 390 23.60 -10.39 -11.16
CA ALA A 390 23.93 -9.40 -10.13
C ALA A 390 25.04 -9.86 -9.17
N GLY A 391 25.55 -11.08 -9.33
CA GLY A 391 26.63 -11.62 -8.51
C GLY A 391 26.20 -11.90 -7.07
N ILE A 392 25.01 -12.48 -6.88
CA ILE A 392 24.56 -12.97 -5.58
C ILE A 392 25.26 -14.29 -5.30
N ASP A 393 25.93 -14.37 -4.14
CA ASP A 393 26.82 -15.49 -3.82
C ASP A 393 26.05 -16.79 -3.48
N CYS A 394 24.84 -16.65 -2.89
CA CYS A 394 24.01 -17.80 -2.50
C CYS A 394 22.52 -17.48 -2.68
N VAL A 395 21.78 -18.44 -3.23
CA VAL A 395 20.32 -18.34 -3.43
C VAL A 395 19.64 -19.53 -2.77
N PHE A 396 18.85 -19.25 -1.74
CA PHE A 396 18.02 -20.23 -1.06
C PHE A 396 16.54 -19.93 -1.34
N THR A 397 15.79 -20.96 -1.67
CA THR A 397 14.37 -20.81 -1.99
C THR A 397 13.50 -21.78 -1.21
N VAL A 398 12.27 -21.38 -0.91
CA VAL A 398 11.25 -22.22 -0.23
C VAL A 398 9.87 -21.90 -0.76
N GLY A 399 9.12 -22.93 -1.13
CA GLY A 399 7.77 -22.79 -1.70
C GLY A 399 7.49 -23.83 -2.77
N GLU A 400 6.50 -23.59 -3.61
CA GLU A 400 6.13 -24.50 -4.71
C GLU A 400 6.83 -24.12 -6.02
N HIS A 401 6.92 -22.80 -6.31
CA HIS A 401 7.44 -22.30 -7.58
C HIS A 401 8.82 -21.63 -7.46
N SER A 402 9.25 -21.28 -6.27
CA SER A 402 10.52 -20.55 -6.04
C SER A 402 11.75 -21.37 -6.41
N HIS A 403 11.64 -22.71 -6.60
CA HIS A 403 12.74 -23.54 -7.10
C HIS A 403 13.24 -23.06 -8.47
N PHE A 404 12.38 -22.50 -9.34
CA PHE A 404 12.80 -21.90 -10.60
C PHE A 404 13.79 -20.73 -10.44
N ILE A 405 13.82 -20.05 -9.26
CA ILE A 405 14.81 -19.02 -8.96
C ILE A 405 16.16 -19.67 -8.65
N SER A 406 16.20 -20.69 -7.79
CA SER A 406 17.45 -21.38 -7.41
C SER A 406 18.04 -22.17 -8.57
N ASP A 407 17.23 -22.74 -9.47
CA ASP A 407 17.67 -23.48 -10.66
C ASP A 407 18.55 -22.64 -11.62
N GLU A 408 18.35 -21.33 -11.67
CA GLU A 408 19.15 -20.40 -12.51
C GLU A 408 20.48 -19.98 -11.86
N ASN A 409 20.81 -20.47 -10.65
CA ASN A 409 22.00 -20.07 -9.91
C ASN A 409 22.88 -21.28 -9.56
N GLN A 410 24.20 -21.20 -9.84
CA GLN A 410 25.15 -22.23 -9.45
C GLN A 410 25.22 -22.33 -7.91
N GLY A 411 24.91 -23.52 -7.37
CA GLY A 411 24.84 -23.73 -5.92
C GLY A 411 23.57 -23.21 -5.26
N GLY A 412 22.57 -22.79 -6.05
CA GLY A 412 21.22 -22.50 -5.56
C GLY A 412 20.60 -23.74 -4.93
N GLN A 413 19.88 -23.59 -3.81
CA GLN A 413 19.24 -24.68 -3.11
C GLN A 413 17.77 -24.36 -2.86
N HIS A 414 16.94 -25.36 -3.10
CA HIS A 414 15.50 -25.30 -2.83
C HIS A 414 15.15 -26.18 -1.64
N PHE A 415 14.26 -25.70 -0.79
CA PHE A 415 13.79 -26.38 0.42
C PHE A 415 12.27 -26.51 0.43
N THR A 416 11.79 -27.63 0.95
CA THR A 416 10.36 -27.86 1.18
C THR A 416 9.86 -27.12 2.43
N PHE A 417 10.70 -27.04 3.46
CA PHE A 417 10.34 -26.42 4.73
C PHE A 417 11.30 -25.32 5.12
N LYS A 418 10.78 -24.24 5.71
CA LYS A 418 11.58 -23.11 6.23
C LYS A 418 12.60 -23.56 7.29
N ALA A 419 12.25 -24.59 8.09
CA ALA A 419 13.16 -25.13 9.11
C ALA A 419 14.45 -25.71 8.50
N ASP A 420 14.35 -26.44 7.37
CA ASP A 420 15.48 -27.01 6.67
C ASP A 420 16.35 -25.92 6.04
N LEU A 421 15.71 -24.88 5.47
CA LEU A 421 16.40 -23.70 4.98
C LEU A 421 17.18 -23.00 6.10
N LEU A 422 16.58 -22.78 7.26
CA LEU A 422 17.25 -22.14 8.40
C LEU A 422 18.40 -22.97 8.93
N ALA A 423 18.28 -24.31 8.92
CA ALA A 423 19.36 -25.23 9.34
C ALA A 423 20.61 -25.11 8.43
N GLN A 424 20.46 -24.67 7.19
CA GLN A 424 21.59 -24.39 6.29
C GLN A 424 22.02 -22.91 6.34
N LEU A 425 21.07 -21.98 6.47
CA LEU A 425 21.34 -20.55 6.46
C LEU A 425 22.12 -20.08 7.69
N ILE A 426 21.75 -20.54 8.89
CA ILE A 426 22.37 -20.10 10.14
C ILE A 426 23.88 -20.45 10.19
N PRO A 427 24.33 -21.71 9.89
CA PRO A 427 25.74 -22.00 9.79
C PRO A 427 26.47 -21.18 8.74
N LEU A 428 25.85 -20.93 7.57
CA LEU A 428 26.44 -20.12 6.51
C LEU A 428 26.67 -18.68 6.97
N LEU A 429 25.72 -18.09 7.70
CA LEU A 429 25.88 -16.78 8.33
C LEU A 429 27.05 -16.73 9.32
N GLN A 430 27.32 -17.84 10.02
CA GLN A 430 28.42 -17.92 11.00
C GLN A 430 29.81 -18.04 10.34
N GLN A 431 29.89 -18.60 9.12
CA GLN A 431 31.14 -18.81 8.39
C GLN A 431 31.78 -17.53 7.84
N HIS A 432 31.00 -16.48 7.65
CA HIS A 432 31.44 -15.23 7.06
C HIS A 432 31.37 -14.08 8.06
N ASP A 433 32.38 -13.21 8.10
CA ASP A 433 32.45 -12.07 9.01
C ASP A 433 31.45 -10.97 8.60
N VAL A 434 31.31 -10.74 7.30
CA VAL A 434 30.37 -9.74 6.75
C VAL A 434 29.38 -10.41 5.81
N VAL A 435 28.09 -10.31 6.14
CA VAL A 435 27.00 -10.94 5.38
C VAL A 435 25.83 -10.00 5.24
N SER A 436 25.30 -9.93 4.03
CA SER A 436 24.06 -9.24 3.71
C SER A 436 23.03 -10.23 3.17
N VAL A 437 21.88 -10.33 3.82
CA VAL A 437 20.79 -11.24 3.43
C VAL A 437 19.58 -10.41 2.95
N LEU A 438 18.99 -10.78 1.84
CA LEU A 438 17.65 -10.31 1.45
C LEU A 438 16.66 -11.45 1.65
N VAL A 439 15.59 -11.22 2.42
CA VAL A 439 14.49 -12.17 2.59
C VAL A 439 13.23 -11.58 1.95
N LYS A 440 12.66 -12.28 0.96
CA LYS A 440 11.50 -11.79 0.21
C LYS A 440 10.60 -12.92 -0.28
N GLY A 441 9.28 -12.68 -0.33
CA GLY A 441 8.27 -13.58 -0.87
C GLY A 441 6.89 -12.93 -0.85
N SER A 442 5.93 -13.58 -1.48
CA SER A 442 4.53 -13.14 -1.45
C SER A 442 3.96 -13.22 -0.02
N ARG A 443 2.84 -12.54 0.20
CA ARG A 443 2.20 -12.54 1.52
C ARG A 443 1.86 -13.95 2.03
N SER A 444 1.44 -14.82 1.13
CA SER A 444 1.12 -16.23 1.46
C SER A 444 2.34 -17.06 1.85
N SER A 445 3.54 -16.68 1.40
CA SER A 445 4.79 -17.36 1.76
C SER A 445 5.24 -17.09 3.20
N ALA A 446 4.68 -16.06 3.87
CA ALA A 446 4.98 -15.70 5.27
C ALA A 446 6.50 -15.70 5.58
N MET A 447 7.29 -15.04 4.72
CA MET A 447 8.76 -15.08 4.80
C MET A 447 9.32 -14.33 6.02
N GLU A 448 8.51 -13.54 6.71
CA GLU A 448 8.84 -12.93 8.00
C GLU A 448 9.20 -13.95 9.08
N ASP A 449 8.74 -15.20 8.98
CA ASP A 449 9.12 -16.27 9.90
C ASP A 449 10.63 -16.52 9.90
N ILE A 450 11.25 -16.45 8.70
CA ILE A 450 12.70 -16.60 8.55
C ILE A 450 13.44 -15.43 9.22
N VAL A 451 12.96 -14.19 8.99
CA VAL A 451 13.55 -13.01 9.62
C VAL A 451 13.46 -13.06 11.13
N ASN A 452 12.31 -13.49 11.67
CA ASN A 452 12.10 -13.61 13.12
C ASN A 452 12.99 -14.70 13.71
N ALA A 453 13.09 -15.88 13.08
CA ALA A 453 13.98 -16.95 13.51
C ALA A 453 15.45 -16.53 13.52
N LEU A 454 15.90 -15.73 12.52
CA LEU A 454 17.25 -15.20 12.51
C LEU A 454 17.48 -14.21 13.65
N LYS A 455 16.52 -13.32 13.96
CA LYS A 455 16.61 -12.42 15.12
C LYS A 455 16.78 -13.23 16.41
N GLU A 456 15.91 -14.21 16.66
CA GLU A 456 15.96 -15.04 17.86
C GLU A 456 17.29 -15.80 18.01
N CYS A 457 17.89 -16.26 16.90
CA CYS A 457 19.17 -16.97 16.93
C CYS A 457 20.38 -16.07 17.20
N PHE A 458 20.30 -14.77 16.89
CA PHE A 458 21.42 -13.84 17.01
C PHE A 458 21.20 -12.75 18.06
N GLU A 459 20.00 -12.64 18.66
CA GLU A 459 19.73 -11.86 19.88
C GLU A 459 20.22 -12.67 21.09
N CYS A 460 21.47 -12.48 21.51
CA CYS A 460 22.04 -12.93 22.79
C CYS A 460 22.36 -11.74 23.69
#